data_a86b0dad17f04d843b250049c504a670
#
_entry.id   a86b0dad17f04d843b250049c504a670
#
_cell.length_a   1.000
_cell.length_b   1.000
_cell.length_c   1.000
_cell.angle_alpha   90.00
_cell.angle_beta   90.00
_cell.angle_gamma   90.00
#
_symmetry.space_group_name_H-M   'P 1'
#
loop_
_entity.id
_entity.type
_entity.pdbx_description
1 polymer ?
#
loop_
_entity_poly.entity_id
_entity_poly.type
_entity_poly.pdbx_seq_one_letter_code
_entity_poly.pdbx_strand_id
1 'polypeptide(L)'
;MVTSWPEMAVLIGSLTAATIQDLRGRTVDDRVWLTAWPLGVITLSFRLWRGDISPSALADGAIAFVPLGLLLIASWRLKLMGEADILAYLTIEIVQPVASGSLIPPSFSTFIYSKLLLLFAPPVQFLINLARVKRDPSLLEGFDEPSWRIALALALLSSKPELGSVPAEFTQDGRRKFKLSKIFAPLEPSKPQENCRWYVPAYPLMPFILAGYLLSQVLGDPVGLLLRMFVS
;
A
#
# COMPACT_ATOMS: atom_id res chain seq x y z
N MET A 1 -14.96 -13.34 18.60
CA MET A 1 -14.41 -12.03 18.24
C MET A 1 -15.50 -10.99 18.34
N VAL A 2 -15.44 -10.09 19.33
CA VAL A 2 -16.37 -8.94 19.37
C VAL A 2 -15.73 -7.85 18.51
N THR A 3 -15.91 -7.97 17.21
CA THR A 3 -15.52 -6.90 16.29
C THR A 3 -16.50 -5.76 16.53
N SER A 4 -16.00 -4.59 16.87
CA SER A 4 -16.82 -3.41 17.05
C SER A 4 -17.28 -2.92 15.67
N TRP A 5 -18.51 -3.25 15.31
CA TRP A 5 -19.12 -2.85 14.05
C TRP A 5 -19.03 -1.35 13.73
N PRO A 6 -19.19 -0.43 14.70
CA PRO A 6 -19.07 1.00 14.42
C PRO A 6 -17.66 1.39 13.95
N GLU A 7 -16.59 0.91 14.60
CA GLU A 7 -15.22 1.18 14.21
C GLU A 7 -14.93 0.63 12.81
N MET A 8 -15.38 -0.59 12.55
CA MET A 8 -15.22 -1.23 11.24
C MET A 8 -15.95 -0.45 10.14
N ALA A 9 -17.17 0.05 10.42
CA ALA A 9 -17.92 0.86 9.46
C ALA A 9 -17.21 2.19 9.15
N VAL A 10 -16.66 2.87 10.17
CA VAL A 10 -15.88 4.11 10.00
C VAL A 10 -14.65 3.83 9.13
N LEU A 11 -13.90 2.75 9.41
CA LEU A 11 -12.68 2.41 8.68
C LEU A 11 -12.98 1.98 7.24
N ILE A 12 -13.96 1.11 7.02
CA ILE A 12 -14.36 0.71 5.66
C ILE A 12 -14.82 1.93 4.86
N GLY A 13 -15.63 2.79 5.44
CA GLY A 13 -16.10 4.01 4.79
C GLY A 13 -14.96 4.95 4.39
N SER A 14 -14.06 5.27 5.34
CA SER A 14 -12.94 6.18 5.10
C SER A 14 -11.91 5.59 4.12
N LEU A 15 -11.52 4.31 4.29
CA LEU A 15 -10.59 3.65 3.38
C LEU A 15 -11.17 3.46 1.98
N THR A 16 -12.49 3.22 1.86
CA THR A 16 -13.15 3.16 0.54
C THR A 16 -13.16 4.53 -0.14
N ALA A 17 -13.49 5.60 0.59
CA ALA A 17 -13.44 6.96 0.06
C ALA A 17 -12.02 7.32 -0.39
N ALA A 18 -11.00 7.03 0.42
CA ALA A 18 -9.59 7.23 0.09
C ALA A 18 -9.19 6.42 -1.15
N THR A 19 -9.62 5.14 -1.24
CA THR A 19 -9.35 4.28 -2.39
C THR A 19 -9.92 4.85 -3.68
N ILE A 20 -11.17 5.34 -3.67
CA ILE A 20 -11.80 5.95 -4.85
C ILE A 20 -11.03 7.21 -5.28
N GLN A 21 -10.60 8.03 -4.34
CA GLN A 21 -9.84 9.25 -4.65
C GLN A 21 -8.44 8.91 -5.19
N ASP A 22 -7.73 7.96 -4.58
CA ASP A 22 -6.41 7.51 -5.04
C ASP A 22 -6.47 6.91 -6.45
N LEU A 23 -7.49 6.11 -6.76
CA LEU A 23 -7.68 5.54 -8.10
C LEU A 23 -7.99 6.62 -9.17
N ARG A 24 -8.67 7.70 -8.78
CA ARG A 24 -9.05 8.78 -9.71
C ARG A 24 -7.96 9.82 -9.91
N GLY A 25 -7.30 10.24 -8.85
CA GLY A 25 -6.43 11.41 -8.85
C GLY A 25 -5.04 11.21 -8.28
N ARG A 26 -4.73 10.03 -7.73
CA ARG A 26 -3.47 9.77 -6.98
C ARG A 26 -3.26 10.72 -5.80
N THR A 27 -4.35 11.29 -5.32
CA THR A 27 -4.38 12.18 -4.15
C THR A 27 -5.58 11.82 -3.30
N VAL A 28 -5.43 11.91 -2.00
CA VAL A 28 -6.50 11.71 -1.03
C VAL A 28 -6.70 13.01 -0.26
N ASP A 29 -7.95 13.50 -0.20
CA ASP A 29 -8.28 14.70 0.55
C ASP A 29 -8.19 14.42 2.06
N ASP A 30 -7.50 15.29 2.80
CA ASP A 30 -7.32 15.19 4.24
C ASP A 30 -8.63 15.15 5.02
N ARG A 31 -9.71 15.66 4.44
CA ARG A 31 -11.07 15.59 5.04
C ARG A 31 -11.51 14.16 5.33
N VAL A 32 -11.03 13.17 4.58
CA VAL A 32 -11.32 11.76 4.84
C VAL A 32 -10.81 11.38 6.22
N TRP A 33 -9.60 11.78 6.57
CA TRP A 33 -8.97 11.48 7.85
C TRP A 33 -9.53 12.33 8.97
N LEU A 34 -9.73 13.62 8.71
CA LEU A 34 -10.32 14.57 9.66
C LEU A 34 -11.75 14.20 10.08
N THR A 35 -12.49 13.48 9.25
CA THR A 35 -13.83 12.96 9.62
C THR A 35 -13.74 11.61 10.34
N ALA A 36 -12.81 10.74 9.95
CA ALA A 36 -12.65 9.41 10.55
C ALA A 36 -12.14 9.48 12.01
N TRP A 37 -11.18 10.37 12.29
CA TRP A 37 -10.56 10.44 13.62
C TRP A 37 -11.55 10.82 14.74
N PRO A 38 -12.36 11.88 14.65
CA PRO A 38 -13.35 12.19 15.68
C PRO A 38 -14.35 11.05 15.89
N LEU A 39 -14.83 10.43 14.81
CA LEU A 39 -15.72 9.28 14.89
C LEU A 39 -15.06 8.09 15.59
N GLY A 40 -13.78 7.83 15.28
CA GLY A 40 -12.99 6.80 15.95
C GLY A 40 -12.82 7.08 17.44
N VAL A 41 -12.47 8.30 17.81
CA VAL A 41 -12.33 8.69 19.22
C VAL A 41 -13.66 8.56 19.97
N ILE A 42 -14.78 8.95 19.36
CA ILE A 42 -16.11 8.79 19.97
C ILE A 42 -16.44 7.31 20.18
N THR A 43 -16.24 6.45 19.19
CA THR A 43 -16.52 5.02 19.31
C THR A 43 -15.62 4.35 20.33
N LEU A 44 -14.33 4.70 20.36
CA LEU A 44 -13.38 4.21 21.35
C LEU A 44 -13.73 4.64 22.78
N SER A 45 -14.08 5.93 22.96
CA SER A 45 -14.50 6.46 24.26
C SER A 45 -15.77 5.75 24.79
N PHE A 46 -16.72 5.47 23.90
CA PHE A 46 -17.91 4.72 24.24
C PHE A 46 -17.60 3.28 24.67
N ARG A 47 -16.69 2.59 24.01
CA ARG A 47 -16.25 1.25 24.39
C ARG A 47 -15.51 1.21 25.72
N LEU A 48 -14.67 2.23 25.99
CA LEU A 48 -14.03 2.40 27.30
C LEU A 48 -15.06 2.60 28.41
N TRP A 49 -16.04 3.47 28.16
CA TRP A 49 -17.11 3.73 29.14
C TRP A 49 -17.95 2.49 29.42
N ARG A 50 -18.21 1.65 28.41
CA ARG A 50 -18.92 0.37 28.59
C ARG A 50 -18.07 -0.74 29.22
N GLY A 51 -16.75 -0.54 29.33
CA GLY A 51 -15.84 -1.57 29.81
C GLY A 51 -15.54 -2.66 28.79
N ASP A 52 -15.87 -2.46 27.50
CA ASP A 52 -15.57 -3.39 26.42
C ASP A 52 -14.06 -3.44 26.11
N ILE A 53 -13.33 -2.39 26.47
CA ILE A 53 -11.87 -2.29 26.39
C ILE A 53 -11.33 -1.76 27.71
N SER A 54 -10.24 -2.36 28.21
CA SER A 54 -9.55 -1.82 29.39
C SER A 54 -8.51 -0.77 29.01
N PRO A 55 -8.20 0.22 29.87
CA PRO A 55 -7.11 1.17 29.64
C PRO A 55 -5.75 0.47 29.44
N SER A 56 -5.51 -0.66 30.11
CA SER A 56 -4.28 -1.46 29.90
C SER A 56 -4.21 -2.03 28.50
N ALA A 57 -5.31 -2.54 27.94
CA ALA A 57 -5.33 -3.03 26.56
C ALA A 57 -5.02 -1.94 25.54
N LEU A 58 -5.44 -0.67 25.79
CA LEU A 58 -5.05 0.46 24.96
C LEU A 58 -3.55 0.75 25.06
N ALA A 59 -2.99 0.70 26.27
CA ALA A 59 -1.55 0.90 26.47
C ALA A 59 -0.75 -0.20 25.76
N ASP A 60 -1.18 -1.45 25.86
CA ASP A 60 -0.57 -2.58 25.15
C ASP A 60 -0.64 -2.41 23.63
N GLY A 61 -1.78 -1.96 23.09
CA GLY A 61 -1.95 -1.63 21.67
C GLY A 61 -1.02 -0.53 21.22
N ALA A 62 -0.92 0.56 21.99
CA ALA A 62 -0.02 1.66 21.68
C ALA A 62 1.46 1.23 21.69
N ILE A 63 1.88 0.40 22.65
CA ILE A 63 3.23 -0.17 22.68
C ILE A 63 3.48 -1.09 21.49
N ALA A 64 2.52 -1.95 21.15
CA ALA A 64 2.63 -2.85 20.01
C ALA A 64 2.63 -2.12 18.65
N PHE A 65 2.11 -0.89 18.59
CA PHE A 65 2.17 -0.03 17.40
C PHE A 65 3.56 0.59 17.18
N VAL A 66 4.38 0.75 18.21
CA VAL A 66 5.68 1.44 18.11
C VAL A 66 6.56 0.94 16.94
N PRO A 67 6.74 -0.38 16.72
CA PRO A 67 7.55 -0.87 15.59
C PRO A 67 7.01 -0.42 14.23
N LEU A 68 5.68 -0.47 14.04
CA LEU A 68 5.05 0.03 12.82
C LEU A 68 5.21 1.54 12.70
N GLY A 69 4.99 2.30 13.77
CA GLY A 69 5.16 3.74 13.79
C GLY A 69 6.56 4.18 13.37
N LEU A 70 7.60 3.52 13.89
CA LEU A 70 9.00 3.76 13.49
C LEU A 70 9.22 3.46 12.01
N LEU A 71 8.65 2.36 11.50
CA LEU A 71 8.74 1.98 10.09
C LEU A 71 8.01 2.97 9.18
N LEU A 72 6.85 3.48 9.59
CA LEU A 72 6.12 4.51 8.86
C LEU A 72 6.91 5.84 8.82
N ILE A 73 7.51 6.26 9.94
CA ILE A 73 8.36 7.45 10.01
C ILE A 73 9.59 7.28 9.09
N ALA A 74 10.26 6.12 9.13
CA ALA A 74 11.38 5.83 8.25
C ALA A 74 10.96 5.87 6.77
N SER A 75 9.82 5.24 6.44
CA SER A 75 9.28 5.24 5.08
C SER A 75 8.96 6.65 4.58
N TRP A 76 8.42 7.50 5.44
CA TRP A 76 8.16 8.90 5.13
C TRP A 76 9.47 9.68 4.88
N ARG A 77 10.44 9.55 5.78
CA ARG A 77 11.76 10.21 5.63
C ARG A 77 12.49 9.79 4.37
N LEU A 78 12.39 8.52 4.00
CA LEU A 78 13.00 7.96 2.80
C LEU A 78 12.14 8.15 1.53
N LYS A 79 10.98 8.81 1.64
CA LYS A 79 10.02 9.02 0.54
C LYS A 79 9.59 7.71 -0.16
N LEU A 80 9.50 6.61 0.60
CA LEU A 80 9.09 5.30 0.10
C LEU A 80 7.58 5.10 0.08
N MET A 81 6.84 5.92 0.84
CA MET A 81 5.38 5.91 0.92
C MET A 81 4.82 7.32 0.86
N GLY A 82 3.63 7.46 0.28
CA GLY A 82 2.88 8.71 0.28
C GLY A 82 2.35 9.07 1.67
N GLU A 83 2.13 10.36 1.91
CA GLU A 83 1.59 10.85 3.19
C GLU A 83 0.20 10.26 3.47
N ALA A 84 -0.65 10.15 2.45
CA ALA A 84 -1.97 9.55 2.56
C ALA A 84 -1.94 8.09 3.02
N ASP A 85 -0.95 7.31 2.57
CA ASP A 85 -0.79 5.90 2.98
C ASP A 85 -0.43 5.80 4.46
N ILE A 86 0.42 6.69 4.94
CA ILE A 86 0.80 6.77 6.35
C ILE A 86 -0.41 7.14 7.20
N LEU A 87 -1.18 8.16 6.76
CA LEU A 87 -2.40 8.58 7.42
C LEU A 87 -3.45 7.47 7.48
N ALA A 88 -3.52 6.61 6.46
CA ALA A 88 -4.41 5.44 6.49
C ALA A 88 -4.07 4.48 7.63
N TYR A 89 -2.80 4.11 7.82
CA TYR A 89 -2.40 3.24 8.93
C TYR A 89 -2.58 3.90 10.29
N LEU A 90 -2.28 5.20 10.41
CA LEU A 90 -2.55 5.97 11.63
C LEU A 90 -4.05 6.02 11.93
N THR A 91 -4.89 6.18 10.89
CA THR A 91 -6.35 6.18 11.05
C THR A 91 -6.85 4.83 11.57
N ILE A 92 -6.34 3.72 11.05
CA ILE A 92 -6.68 2.38 11.55
C ILE A 92 -6.30 2.26 13.02
N GLU A 93 -5.11 2.73 13.40
CA GLU A 93 -4.64 2.69 14.79
C GLU A 93 -5.50 3.56 15.73
N ILE A 94 -5.85 4.77 15.31
CA ILE A 94 -6.67 5.69 16.12
C ILE A 94 -8.09 5.15 16.31
N VAL A 95 -8.68 4.59 15.25
CA VAL A 95 -10.06 4.12 15.26
C VAL A 95 -10.20 2.75 15.92
N GLN A 96 -9.24 1.85 15.67
CA GLN A 96 -9.25 0.47 16.15
C GLN A 96 -7.87 0.05 16.68
N PRO A 97 -7.43 0.59 17.84
CA PRO A 97 -6.09 0.32 18.37
C PRO A 97 -5.92 -1.11 18.89
N VAL A 98 -7.03 -1.80 19.19
CA VAL A 98 -7.01 -3.14 19.80
C VAL A 98 -7.99 -4.08 19.10
N ALA A 99 -7.53 -5.30 18.82
CA ALA A 99 -8.38 -6.41 18.40
C ALA A 99 -8.30 -7.54 19.42
N SER A 100 -9.46 -8.07 19.82
CA SER A 100 -9.54 -9.13 20.81
C SER A 100 -8.82 -10.40 20.35
N GLY A 101 -7.86 -10.87 21.15
CA GLY A 101 -7.08 -12.10 20.87
C GLY A 101 -6.02 -11.97 19.77
N SER A 102 -5.66 -10.75 19.38
CA SER A 102 -4.57 -10.46 18.46
C SER A 102 -3.29 -10.15 19.22
N LEU A 103 -2.15 -10.62 18.70
CA LEU A 103 -0.82 -10.31 19.22
C LEU A 103 -0.28 -8.97 18.76
N ILE A 104 -0.79 -8.48 17.62
CA ILE A 104 -0.38 -7.22 17.01
C ILE A 104 -1.61 -6.36 16.68
N PRO A 105 -1.48 -5.02 16.65
CA PRO A 105 -2.58 -4.11 16.34
C PRO A 105 -3.17 -4.38 14.93
N PRO A 106 -4.46 -4.04 14.70
CA PRO A 106 -5.09 -4.13 13.38
C PRO A 106 -4.35 -3.34 12.29
N SER A 107 -3.77 -2.19 12.62
CA SER A 107 -2.94 -1.39 11.73
C SER A 107 -1.71 -2.16 11.22
N PHE A 108 -1.04 -2.90 12.11
CA PHE A 108 0.12 -3.72 11.75
C PHE A 108 -0.29 -4.96 10.95
N SER A 109 -1.36 -5.65 11.33
CA SER A 109 -1.93 -6.74 10.55
C SER A 109 -2.29 -6.29 9.14
N THR A 110 -2.96 -5.11 9.01
CA THR A 110 -3.27 -4.48 7.73
C THR A 110 -2.02 -4.18 6.91
N PHE A 111 -0.97 -3.65 7.57
CA PHE A 111 0.29 -3.37 6.90
C PHE A 111 0.88 -4.64 6.28
N ILE A 112 0.96 -5.74 7.03
CA ILE A 112 1.49 -7.02 6.54
C ILE A 112 0.66 -7.52 5.36
N TYR A 113 -0.66 -7.61 5.49
CA TYR A 113 -1.53 -8.11 4.41
C TYR A 113 -1.48 -7.21 3.17
N SER A 114 -1.46 -5.88 3.33
CA SER A 114 -1.36 -4.97 2.19
C SER A 114 -0.04 -5.12 1.43
N LYS A 115 1.08 -5.34 2.14
CA LYS A 115 2.37 -5.59 1.51
C LYS A 115 2.45 -6.97 0.85
N LEU A 116 1.84 -7.99 1.45
CA LEU A 116 1.72 -9.31 0.82
C LEU A 116 0.90 -9.24 -0.47
N LEU A 117 -0.22 -8.52 -0.48
CA LEU A 117 -1.00 -8.30 -1.70
C LEU A 117 -0.21 -7.54 -2.76
N LEU A 118 0.57 -6.52 -2.36
CA LEU A 118 1.40 -5.74 -3.29
C LEU A 118 2.48 -6.60 -3.96
N LEU A 119 2.95 -7.68 -3.33
CA LEU A 119 3.92 -8.61 -3.94
C LEU A 119 3.36 -9.30 -5.19
N PHE A 120 2.04 -9.35 -5.37
CA PHE A 120 1.44 -9.89 -6.59
C PHE A 120 1.40 -8.87 -7.74
N ALA A 121 1.68 -7.58 -7.50
CA ALA A 121 1.66 -6.58 -8.55
C ALA A 121 2.73 -6.83 -9.65
N PRO A 122 4.01 -7.12 -9.33
CA PRO A 122 5.02 -7.41 -10.35
C PRO A 122 4.71 -8.64 -11.23
N PRO A 123 4.29 -9.81 -10.72
CA PRO A 123 3.85 -10.93 -11.55
C PRO A 123 2.68 -10.58 -12.49
N VAL A 124 1.67 -9.86 -11.98
CA VAL A 124 0.54 -9.43 -12.80
C VAL A 124 1.00 -8.46 -13.88
N GLN A 125 1.84 -7.48 -13.53
CA GLN A 125 2.41 -6.52 -14.47
C GLN A 125 3.24 -7.23 -15.55
N PHE A 126 4.02 -8.23 -15.18
CA PHE A 126 4.77 -9.07 -16.13
C PHE A 126 3.86 -9.71 -17.16
N LEU A 127 2.77 -10.36 -16.73
CA LEU A 127 1.81 -11.01 -17.62
C LEU A 127 1.13 -10.01 -18.56
N ILE A 128 0.74 -8.84 -18.04
CA ILE A 128 0.14 -7.76 -18.84
C ILE A 128 1.11 -7.27 -19.90
N ASN A 129 2.36 -6.98 -19.51
CA ASN A 129 3.36 -6.49 -20.44
C ASN A 129 3.79 -7.56 -21.45
N LEU A 130 3.89 -8.82 -21.03
CA LEU A 130 4.17 -9.93 -21.96
C LEU A 130 3.08 -10.08 -23.03
N ALA A 131 1.80 -9.96 -22.63
CA ALA A 131 0.68 -9.97 -23.57
C ALA A 131 0.74 -8.77 -24.54
N ARG A 132 1.14 -7.59 -24.05
CA ARG A 132 1.30 -6.39 -24.92
C ARG A 132 2.45 -6.52 -25.89
N VAL A 133 3.62 -6.98 -25.45
CA VAL A 133 4.79 -7.19 -26.32
C VAL A 133 4.50 -8.25 -27.38
N LYS A 134 3.75 -9.30 -27.05
CA LYS A 134 3.30 -10.29 -28.06
C LYS A 134 2.40 -9.68 -29.13
N ARG A 135 1.59 -8.67 -28.79
CA ARG A 135 0.71 -7.96 -29.74
C ARG A 135 1.43 -6.88 -30.53
N ASP A 136 2.39 -6.23 -29.86
CA ASP A 136 3.19 -5.14 -30.43
C ASP A 136 4.67 -5.31 -30.06
N PRO A 137 5.42 -6.10 -30.89
CA PRO A 137 6.86 -6.31 -30.67
C PRO A 137 7.69 -5.03 -30.72
N SER A 138 7.17 -3.95 -31.35
CA SER A 138 7.89 -2.67 -31.47
C SER A 138 8.16 -2.04 -30.08
N LEU A 139 7.45 -2.44 -29.03
CA LEU A 139 7.68 -1.97 -27.66
C LEU A 139 9.10 -2.29 -27.15
N LEU A 140 9.72 -3.36 -27.64
CA LEU A 140 11.10 -3.74 -27.29
C LEU A 140 12.11 -3.41 -28.39
N GLU A 141 11.67 -2.86 -29.52
CA GLU A 141 12.54 -2.52 -30.62
C GLU A 141 13.53 -1.41 -30.25
N GLY A 142 14.80 -1.63 -30.59
CA GLY A 142 15.88 -0.70 -30.27
C GLY A 142 16.45 -0.82 -28.85
N PHE A 143 15.92 -1.73 -28.01
CA PHE A 143 16.52 -2.03 -26.70
C PHE A 143 17.66 -3.04 -26.85
N ASP A 144 18.84 -2.66 -26.38
CA ASP A 144 20.04 -3.51 -26.32
C ASP A 144 20.31 -3.88 -24.85
N GLU A 145 19.52 -4.84 -24.35
CA GLU A 145 19.55 -5.24 -22.95
C GLU A 145 19.57 -6.77 -22.82
N PRO A 146 20.28 -7.32 -21.83
CA PRO A 146 20.25 -8.75 -21.59
C PRO A 146 18.86 -9.22 -21.15
N SER A 147 18.52 -10.47 -21.47
CA SER A 147 17.18 -11.04 -21.25
C SER A 147 16.65 -10.89 -19.83
N TRP A 148 17.51 -10.97 -18.81
CA TRP A 148 17.10 -10.80 -17.42
C TRP A 148 16.65 -9.37 -17.11
N ARG A 149 17.27 -8.34 -17.73
CA ARG A 149 16.85 -6.94 -17.56
C ARG A 149 15.55 -6.66 -18.28
N ILE A 150 15.34 -7.28 -19.44
CA ILE A 150 14.04 -7.23 -20.13
C ILE A 150 12.96 -7.87 -19.26
N ALA A 151 13.23 -9.06 -18.68
CA ALA A 151 12.29 -9.71 -17.77
C ALA A 151 11.96 -8.83 -16.55
N LEU A 152 12.95 -8.19 -15.92
CA LEU A 152 12.74 -7.24 -14.84
C LEU A 152 11.93 -6.01 -15.30
N ALA A 153 12.23 -5.47 -16.48
CA ALA A 153 11.47 -4.35 -17.02
C ALA A 153 9.99 -4.74 -17.26
N LEU A 154 9.73 -5.93 -17.80
CA LEU A 154 8.37 -6.44 -17.97
C LEU A 154 7.62 -6.60 -16.64
N ALA A 155 8.31 -6.96 -15.56
CA ALA A 155 7.72 -7.15 -14.24
C ALA A 155 7.49 -5.83 -13.47
N LEU A 156 8.35 -4.84 -13.65
CA LEU A 156 8.43 -3.67 -12.78
C LEU A 156 8.05 -2.35 -13.47
N LEU A 157 7.99 -2.32 -14.80
CA LEU A 157 7.65 -1.14 -15.58
C LEU A 157 6.29 -1.30 -16.25
N SER A 158 5.69 -0.19 -16.65
CA SER A 158 4.46 -0.14 -17.45
C SER A 158 4.78 0.38 -18.86
N SER A 159 4.20 -0.25 -19.88
CA SER A 159 4.25 0.23 -21.26
C SER A 159 3.16 1.26 -21.57
N LYS A 160 2.39 1.69 -20.55
CA LYS A 160 1.44 2.79 -20.67
C LYS A 160 1.79 3.90 -19.69
N PRO A 161 1.75 5.16 -20.12
CA PRO A 161 1.84 6.27 -19.18
C PRO A 161 0.59 6.28 -18.29
N GLU A 162 0.79 6.28 -16.99
CA GLU A 162 -0.25 6.42 -15.98
C GLU A 162 -0.04 7.71 -15.22
N LEU A 163 -1.07 8.19 -14.54
CA LEU A 163 -0.96 9.39 -13.71
C LEU A 163 0.11 9.16 -12.62
N GLY A 164 1.09 10.06 -12.55
CA GLY A 164 2.21 9.95 -11.60
C GLY A 164 3.34 9.01 -12.04
N SER A 165 3.24 8.33 -13.21
CA SER A 165 4.32 7.50 -13.72
C SER A 165 5.51 8.33 -14.21
N VAL A 166 6.73 7.77 -14.07
CA VAL A 166 7.98 8.44 -14.45
C VAL A 166 8.65 7.68 -15.60
N PRO A 167 9.16 8.38 -16.66
CA PRO A 167 9.89 7.73 -17.74
C PRO A 167 11.05 6.86 -17.23
N ALA A 168 11.11 5.61 -17.70
CA ALA A 168 12.06 4.59 -17.24
C ALA A 168 13.05 4.15 -18.30
N GLU A 169 13.16 4.89 -19.39
CA GLU A 169 14.14 4.61 -20.45
C GLU A 169 15.05 5.81 -20.72
N PHE A 170 16.19 5.54 -21.31
CA PHE A 170 17.14 6.54 -21.78
C PHE A 170 17.86 6.01 -23.02
N THR A 171 18.39 6.90 -23.83
CA THR A 171 19.20 6.55 -25.01
C THR A 171 20.68 6.75 -24.69
N GLN A 172 21.49 5.70 -24.92
CA GLN A 172 22.92 5.73 -24.80
C GLN A 172 23.51 5.15 -26.09
N ASP A 173 24.40 5.87 -26.75
CA ASP A 173 25.06 5.46 -28.01
C ASP A 173 24.07 5.04 -29.11
N GLY A 174 22.94 5.75 -29.21
CA GLY A 174 21.88 5.45 -30.19
C GLY A 174 21.00 4.26 -29.84
N ARG A 175 21.26 3.57 -28.73
CA ARG A 175 20.49 2.40 -28.26
C ARG A 175 19.64 2.75 -27.05
N ARG A 176 18.45 2.18 -26.97
CA ARG A 176 17.55 2.36 -25.82
C ARG A 176 17.93 1.41 -24.69
N LYS A 177 17.89 1.91 -23.47
CA LYS A 177 18.17 1.15 -22.24
C LYS A 177 17.15 1.45 -21.14
N PHE A 178 16.87 0.47 -20.29
CA PHE A 178 16.02 0.65 -19.11
C PHE A 178 16.78 1.27 -17.96
N LYS A 179 16.22 2.34 -17.38
CA LYS A 179 16.73 2.99 -16.16
C LYS A 179 16.08 2.39 -14.91
N LEU A 180 16.41 1.12 -14.61
CA LEU A 180 15.79 0.38 -13.48
C LEU A 180 16.07 1.03 -12.11
N SER A 181 17.14 1.82 -11.98
CA SER A 181 17.41 2.58 -10.73
C SER A 181 16.31 3.55 -10.35
N LYS A 182 15.50 4.02 -11.30
CA LYS A 182 14.36 4.89 -11.02
C LYS A 182 13.23 4.21 -10.25
N ILE A 183 13.18 2.87 -10.21
CA ILE A 183 12.19 2.12 -9.44
C ILE A 183 12.34 2.40 -7.93
N PHE A 184 13.57 2.67 -7.48
CA PHE A 184 13.89 2.96 -6.08
C PHE A 184 14.10 4.46 -5.81
N ALA A 185 13.96 5.30 -6.83
CA ALA A 185 14.06 6.74 -6.68
C ALA A 185 12.72 7.33 -6.25
N PRO A 186 12.70 8.44 -5.48
CA PRO A 186 11.49 9.18 -5.23
C PRO A 186 10.80 9.53 -6.55
N LEU A 187 9.50 9.26 -6.63
CA LEU A 187 8.71 9.58 -7.82
C LEU A 187 8.49 11.10 -7.86
N GLU A 188 9.41 11.81 -8.51
CA GLU A 188 9.18 13.21 -8.85
C GLU A 188 8.32 13.27 -10.12
N PRO A 189 7.16 13.97 -10.08
CA PRO A 189 6.32 14.11 -11.25
C PRO A 189 7.11 14.77 -12.37
N SER A 190 7.57 14.00 -13.34
CA SER A 190 8.21 14.52 -14.54
C SER A 190 7.16 14.60 -15.65
N LYS A 191 7.22 15.66 -16.45
CA LYS A 191 6.37 15.75 -17.64
C LYS A 191 6.58 14.51 -18.50
N PRO A 192 5.48 13.93 -19.08
CA PRO A 192 5.61 12.82 -20.01
C PRO A 192 6.61 13.20 -21.10
N GLN A 193 7.64 12.40 -21.26
CA GLN A 193 8.62 12.61 -22.31
C GLN A 193 8.04 12.00 -23.59
N GLU A 194 7.83 12.80 -24.64
CA GLU A 194 7.07 12.43 -25.85
C GLU A 194 7.55 11.16 -26.59
N ASN A 195 8.75 10.65 -26.27
CA ASN A 195 9.32 9.47 -26.94
C ASN A 195 9.55 8.27 -26.04
N CYS A 196 9.04 8.27 -24.79
CA CYS A 196 9.17 7.14 -23.87
C CYS A 196 8.07 6.12 -24.07
N ARG A 197 8.44 4.83 -24.12
CA ARG A 197 7.50 3.68 -24.19
C ARG A 197 7.34 2.97 -22.86
N TRP A 198 8.29 3.15 -21.93
CA TRP A 198 8.31 2.46 -20.66
C TRP A 198 8.41 3.44 -19.49
N TYR A 199 7.60 3.18 -18.46
CA TYR A 199 7.43 4.06 -17.30
C TYR A 199 7.51 3.25 -16.02
N VAL A 200 8.04 3.85 -14.94
CA VAL A 200 7.85 3.33 -13.57
C VAL A 200 6.41 3.60 -13.18
N PRO A 201 5.60 2.57 -12.94
CA PRO A 201 4.20 2.78 -12.55
C PRO A 201 4.12 3.34 -11.12
N ALA A 202 3.24 4.29 -10.90
CA ALA A 202 2.86 4.72 -9.58
C ALA A 202 1.68 3.85 -9.13
N TYR A 203 1.93 2.76 -8.37
CA TYR A 203 0.84 1.91 -7.88
C TYR A 203 -0.04 2.66 -6.88
N PRO A 204 -1.38 2.62 -7.02
CA PRO A 204 -2.29 3.11 -6.00
C PRO A 204 -2.17 2.19 -4.77
N LEU A 205 -1.76 2.71 -3.62
CA LEU A 205 -1.60 1.87 -2.44
C LEU A 205 -2.89 1.74 -1.62
N MET A 206 -3.82 2.68 -1.71
CA MET A 206 -5.07 2.65 -0.95
C MET A 206 -5.92 1.40 -1.20
N PRO A 207 -6.10 0.87 -2.44
CA PRO A 207 -6.80 -0.38 -2.67
C PRO A 207 -6.17 -1.57 -1.92
N PHE A 208 -4.83 -1.62 -1.87
CA PHE A 208 -4.12 -2.67 -1.14
C PHE A 208 -4.27 -2.52 0.37
N ILE A 209 -4.30 -1.29 0.89
CA ILE A 209 -4.54 -1.02 2.31
C ILE A 209 -5.97 -1.42 2.69
N LEU A 210 -6.97 -1.03 1.91
CA LEU A 210 -8.36 -1.44 2.13
C LEU A 210 -8.50 -2.97 2.11
N ALA A 211 -7.97 -3.63 1.09
CA ALA A 211 -8.01 -5.09 0.99
C ALA A 211 -7.25 -5.76 2.15
N GLY A 212 -6.07 -5.24 2.53
CA GLY A 212 -5.31 -5.70 3.68
C GLY A 212 -6.07 -5.54 5.00
N TYR A 213 -6.80 -4.43 5.17
CA TYR A 213 -7.67 -4.22 6.31
C TYR A 213 -8.81 -5.25 6.35
N LEU A 214 -9.50 -5.46 5.24
CA LEU A 214 -10.56 -6.47 5.16
C LEU A 214 -10.04 -7.88 5.45
N LEU A 215 -8.87 -8.23 4.91
CA LEU A 215 -8.22 -9.51 5.22
C LEU A 215 -7.87 -9.63 6.70
N SER A 216 -7.38 -8.57 7.34
CA SER A 216 -7.08 -8.58 8.77
C SER A 216 -8.33 -8.80 9.63
N GLN A 217 -9.50 -8.31 9.20
CA GLN A 217 -10.77 -8.55 9.91
C GLN A 217 -11.27 -9.99 9.73
N VAL A 218 -11.02 -10.62 8.59
CA VAL A 218 -11.49 -11.98 8.28
C VAL A 218 -10.51 -13.04 8.79
N LEU A 219 -9.22 -12.87 8.50
CA LEU A 219 -8.18 -13.85 8.83
C LEU A 219 -7.57 -13.63 10.22
N GLY A 220 -7.70 -12.42 10.76
CA GLY A 220 -7.10 -12.02 12.02
C GLY A 220 -5.63 -11.66 11.90
N ASP A 221 -4.90 -11.87 12.99
CA ASP A 221 -3.49 -11.55 13.13
C ASP A 221 -2.60 -12.55 12.35
N PRO A 222 -1.82 -12.08 11.35
CA PRO A 222 -0.96 -12.96 10.57
C PRO A 222 0.18 -13.58 11.38
N VAL A 223 0.67 -12.90 12.44
CA VAL A 223 1.71 -13.43 13.32
C VAL A 223 1.14 -14.55 14.17
N GLY A 224 -0.04 -14.35 14.76
CA GLY A 224 -0.76 -15.37 15.51
C GLY A 224 -1.13 -16.58 14.65
N LEU A 225 -1.49 -16.38 13.38
CA LEU A 225 -1.74 -17.47 12.44
C LEU A 225 -0.48 -18.30 12.19
N LEU A 226 0.65 -17.64 11.91
CA LEU A 226 1.93 -18.32 11.70
C LEU A 226 2.36 -19.13 12.93
N LEU A 227 2.28 -18.52 14.12
CA LEU A 227 2.65 -19.23 15.36
C LEU A 227 1.80 -20.49 15.58
N ARG A 228 0.50 -20.44 15.30
CA ARG A 228 -0.37 -21.63 15.40
C ARG A 228 0.04 -22.74 14.45
N MET A 229 0.53 -22.43 13.25
CA MET A 229 1.01 -23.43 12.29
C MET A 229 2.29 -24.13 12.71
N PHE A 230 3.12 -23.49 13.58
CA PHE A 230 4.36 -24.09 14.08
C PHE A 230 4.17 -24.83 15.42
N VAL A 231 3.08 -24.60 16.14
CA VAL A 231 2.82 -25.19 17.46
C VAL A 231 1.82 -26.35 17.37
N SER A 232 1.12 -26.49 16.24
CA SER A 232 0.23 -27.62 15.94
C SER A 232 0.99 -28.78 15.31
#